data_2070ce790920954fc564d868b799e87c
#
_entry.id   2070ce790920954fc564d868b799e87c
#
_cell.length_a   1.000
_cell.length_b   1.000
_cell.length_c   1.000
_cell.angle_alpha   90.00
_cell.angle_beta   90.00
_cell.angle_gamma   90.00
#
_symmetry.space_group_name_H-M   'P 1'
#
loop_
_entity.id
_entity.type
_entity.pdbx_description
1 polymer ?
#
loop_
_entity_poly.entity_id
_entity_poly.type
_entity_poly.pdbx_seq_one_letter_code
_entity_poly.pdbx_strand_id
1 'polypeptide(L)'
;MYAFKKSLLNDNQLHKFQNKKFKMQKLMYETKITPLLRFFHVQNIKPVGWVQVNKRKYSLSNSISRCNIEINVNYEDVKPLNINKIGRLLVASFDIECTSVDGTFPQADRPGDEVIQIGTSIYEYGSNECLYKHMITLKDCDPIEGVVVESYHSEKEVIMAWAKFIERLDPD
;
A
#
# COMPACT_ATOMS: atom_id res chain seq x y z
N MET A 1 -0.83 -19.81 -10.56
CA MET A 1 -2.01 -20.58 -11.02
C MET A 1 -1.62 -21.78 -11.89
N TYR A 2 -0.69 -21.67 -12.85
CA TYR A 2 -0.21 -22.78 -13.69
C TYR A 2 0.60 -23.83 -12.91
N ALA A 3 1.41 -23.41 -11.94
CA ALA A 3 2.21 -24.32 -11.11
C ALA A 3 1.35 -25.17 -10.15
N PHE A 4 0.24 -24.64 -9.66
CA PHE A 4 -0.67 -25.35 -8.77
C PHE A 4 -1.45 -26.46 -9.50
N LYS A 5 -1.77 -26.26 -10.79
CA LYS A 5 -2.42 -27.27 -11.62
C LYS A 5 -1.51 -28.48 -11.87
N LYS A 6 -0.19 -28.28 -11.92
CA LYS A 6 0.78 -29.32 -12.23
C LYS A 6 1.13 -30.20 -11.03
N SER A 7 0.98 -29.68 -9.81
CA SER A 7 1.29 -30.41 -8.57
C SER A 7 0.16 -31.32 -8.06
N LEU A 8 -1.07 -31.15 -8.56
CA LEU A 8 -2.24 -31.91 -8.11
C LEU A 8 -2.47 -33.22 -8.90
N LEU A 9 -1.84 -33.37 -10.06
CA LEU A 9 -1.99 -34.54 -10.90
C LEU A 9 -0.60 -35.03 -11.35
N ASN A 10 -0.26 -36.27 -11.06
CA ASN A 10 0.93 -36.87 -11.66
C ASN A 10 0.67 -37.15 -13.16
N ASP A 11 1.74 -37.27 -13.95
CA ASP A 11 1.67 -37.37 -15.41
C ASP A 11 0.78 -38.53 -15.91
N ASN A 12 0.67 -39.61 -15.17
CA ASN A 12 -0.17 -40.77 -15.50
C ASN A 12 -1.68 -40.47 -15.28
N GLN A 13 -2.01 -39.57 -14.37
CA GLN A 13 -3.40 -39.15 -14.17
C GLN A 13 -3.83 -38.14 -15.24
N LEU A 14 -2.91 -37.26 -15.68
CA LEU A 14 -3.18 -36.31 -16.77
C LEU A 14 -3.54 -37.06 -18.09
N HIS A 15 -2.82 -38.11 -18.44
CA HIS A 15 -3.08 -38.93 -19.66
C HIS A 15 -4.44 -39.64 -19.63
N LYS A 16 -4.89 -40.10 -18.47
CA LYS A 16 -6.22 -40.71 -18.31
C LYS A 16 -7.38 -39.72 -18.46
N PHE A 17 -7.14 -38.45 -18.17
CA PHE A 17 -8.15 -37.40 -18.30
C PHE A 17 -8.24 -36.78 -19.69
N GLN A 18 -7.15 -36.85 -20.49
CA GLN A 18 -7.14 -36.30 -21.86
C GLN A 18 -8.05 -37.08 -22.82
N ASN A 19 -8.29 -38.37 -22.58
CA ASN A 19 -9.12 -39.25 -23.45
C ASN A 19 -10.61 -39.25 -23.08
N LYS A 20 -11.02 -38.62 -21.98
CA LYS A 20 -12.44 -38.37 -21.70
C LYS A 20 -12.64 -36.86 -21.76
N LYS A 21 -13.59 -36.38 -22.56
CA LYS A 21 -14.07 -34.99 -22.61
C LYS A 21 -14.61 -34.53 -21.24
N PHE A 22 -13.82 -34.66 -20.19
CA PHE A 22 -14.12 -34.14 -18.87
C PHE A 22 -13.73 -32.67 -18.87
N LYS A 23 -14.70 -31.78 -18.73
CA LYS A 23 -14.42 -30.38 -18.42
C LYS A 23 -13.71 -30.34 -17.06
N MET A 24 -12.37 -30.30 -17.04
CA MET A 24 -11.55 -30.23 -15.82
C MET A 24 -11.97 -29.09 -14.86
N GLN A 25 -12.68 -28.08 -15.37
CA GLN A 25 -13.29 -27.01 -14.56
C GLN A 25 -14.29 -27.49 -13.51
N LYS A 26 -14.95 -28.66 -13.72
CA LYS A 26 -15.91 -29.22 -12.76
C LYS A 26 -15.26 -29.95 -11.57
N LEU A 27 -13.98 -30.27 -11.65
CA LEU A 27 -13.25 -30.98 -10.60
C LEU A 27 -12.36 -30.06 -9.73
N MET A 28 -12.32 -28.78 -10.05
CA MET A 28 -11.53 -27.81 -9.29
C MET A 28 -12.44 -26.91 -8.49
N TYR A 29 -12.43 -27.10 -7.18
CA TYR A 29 -13.13 -26.23 -6.24
C TYR A 29 -12.26 -25.01 -5.93
N GLU A 30 -12.91 -23.86 -5.72
CA GLU A 30 -12.28 -22.62 -5.22
C GLU A 30 -11.10 -22.10 -6.05
N THR A 31 -11.02 -22.45 -7.33
CA THR A 31 -9.88 -22.06 -8.20
C THR A 31 -9.85 -20.57 -8.56
N LYS A 32 -10.93 -19.84 -8.29
CA LYS A 32 -11.04 -18.39 -8.49
C LYS A 32 -10.70 -17.60 -7.23
N ILE A 33 -10.57 -18.26 -6.08
CA ILE A 33 -10.20 -17.62 -4.82
C ILE A 33 -8.69 -17.34 -4.86
N THR A 34 -8.30 -16.09 -4.57
CA THR A 34 -6.88 -15.74 -4.46
C THR A 34 -6.24 -16.46 -3.26
N PRO A 35 -4.94 -16.79 -3.31
CA PRO A 35 -4.24 -17.41 -2.18
C PRO A 35 -4.39 -16.63 -0.87
N LEU A 36 -4.36 -15.30 -0.93
CA LEU A 36 -4.53 -14.43 0.24
C LEU A 36 -5.93 -14.58 0.86
N LEU A 37 -6.98 -14.54 0.05
CA LEU A 37 -8.34 -14.70 0.54
C LEU A 37 -8.56 -16.10 1.14
N ARG A 38 -7.98 -17.13 0.51
CA ARG A 38 -8.03 -18.48 1.06
C ARG A 38 -7.29 -18.58 2.40
N PHE A 39 -6.13 -17.96 2.52
CA PHE A 39 -5.39 -17.86 3.79
C PHE A 39 -6.24 -17.24 4.90
N PHE A 40 -6.93 -16.13 4.63
CA PHE A 40 -7.83 -15.49 5.60
C PHE A 40 -8.93 -16.45 6.05
N HIS A 41 -9.56 -17.17 5.12
CA HIS A 41 -10.61 -18.13 5.45
C HIS A 41 -10.08 -19.32 6.27
N VAL A 42 -8.98 -19.93 5.83
CA VAL A 42 -8.42 -21.13 6.47
C VAL A 42 -7.93 -20.82 7.89
N GLN A 43 -7.32 -19.66 8.09
CA GLN A 43 -6.81 -19.24 9.39
C GLN A 43 -7.83 -18.44 10.23
N ASN A 44 -9.03 -18.20 9.68
CA ASN A 44 -10.07 -17.36 10.31
C ASN A 44 -9.53 -15.96 10.69
N ILE A 45 -8.73 -15.38 9.78
CA ILE A 45 -8.14 -14.05 9.92
C ILE A 45 -9.03 -13.03 9.23
N LYS A 46 -9.34 -11.94 9.91
CA LYS A 46 -10.04 -10.79 9.32
C LYS A 46 -9.10 -10.02 8.39
N PRO A 47 -9.62 -9.37 7.32
CA PRO A 47 -8.81 -8.54 6.43
C PRO A 47 -8.05 -7.41 7.15
N VAL A 48 -8.64 -6.91 8.24
CA VAL A 48 -8.03 -5.93 9.15
C VAL A 48 -8.11 -6.47 10.57
N GLY A 49 -6.99 -6.53 11.25
CA GLY A 49 -6.93 -7.03 12.62
C GLY A 49 -5.53 -7.43 13.03
N TRP A 50 -5.41 -7.81 14.27
CA TRP A 50 -4.15 -8.27 14.84
C TRP A 50 -3.93 -9.75 14.57
N VAL A 51 -2.70 -10.09 14.25
CA VAL A 51 -2.22 -11.46 14.13
C VAL A 51 -1.01 -11.67 15.05
N GLN A 52 -0.81 -12.90 15.48
CA GLN A 52 0.37 -13.29 16.24
C GLN A 52 1.12 -14.42 15.52
N VAL A 53 2.42 -14.37 15.63
CA VAL A 53 3.35 -15.43 15.21
C VAL A 53 4.28 -15.76 16.37
N ASN A 54 4.44 -17.04 16.68
CA ASN A 54 5.35 -17.46 17.73
C ASN A 54 6.80 -17.15 17.30
N LYS A 55 7.60 -16.59 18.21
CA LYS A 55 9.01 -16.21 17.95
C LYS A 55 9.87 -17.36 17.41
N ARG A 56 9.54 -18.60 17.70
CA ARG A 56 10.28 -19.79 17.24
C ARG A 56 9.78 -20.33 15.88
N LYS A 57 8.77 -19.70 15.30
CA LYS A 57 8.06 -20.18 14.10
C LYS A 57 8.25 -19.30 12.88
N TYR A 58 9.08 -18.29 12.96
CA TYR A 58 9.44 -17.45 11.81
C TYR A 58 10.95 -17.26 11.73
N SER A 59 11.42 -16.91 10.55
CA SER A 59 12.76 -16.40 10.30
C SER A 59 12.67 -15.04 9.64
N LEU A 60 13.65 -14.17 9.89
CA LEU A 60 13.76 -12.92 9.16
C LEU A 60 14.06 -13.21 7.70
N SER A 61 13.39 -12.52 6.81
CA SER A 61 13.67 -12.56 5.37
C SER A 61 14.81 -11.61 5.03
N ASN A 62 15.54 -11.93 3.97
CA ASN A 62 16.35 -10.92 3.29
C ASN A 62 15.36 -9.95 2.62
N SER A 63 15.42 -8.69 3.00
CA SER A 63 14.47 -7.66 2.60
C SER A 63 14.27 -7.64 1.07
N ILE A 64 13.06 -8.03 0.63
CA ILE A 64 12.61 -7.95 -0.77
C ILE A 64 11.68 -6.73 -0.92
N SER A 65 11.05 -6.33 0.18
CA SER A 65 10.11 -5.22 0.24
C SER A 65 10.71 -4.00 0.94
N ARG A 66 9.99 -2.88 0.95
CA ARG A 66 10.32 -1.68 1.74
C ARG A 66 9.78 -1.72 3.17
N CYS A 67 9.19 -2.83 3.58
CA CYS A 67 8.66 -2.98 4.94
C CYS A 67 9.78 -3.00 5.99
N ASN A 68 9.52 -2.42 7.16
CA ASN A 68 10.46 -2.40 8.28
C ASN A 68 10.77 -3.79 8.82
N ILE A 69 9.82 -4.70 8.70
CA ILE A 69 9.95 -6.09 9.15
C ILE A 69 9.40 -7.00 8.05
N GLU A 70 10.24 -7.94 7.62
CA GLU A 70 9.86 -8.98 6.68
C GLU A 70 10.23 -10.34 7.25
N ILE A 71 9.27 -11.24 7.30
CA ILE A 71 9.44 -12.57 7.89
C ILE A 71 8.94 -13.68 6.95
N ASN A 72 9.62 -14.81 7.03
CA ASN A 72 9.14 -16.07 6.47
C ASN A 72 8.50 -16.89 7.58
N VAL A 73 7.26 -17.26 7.41
CA VAL A 73 6.47 -18.03 8.38
C VAL A 73 5.55 -19.00 7.65
N ASN A 74 5.32 -20.17 8.24
CA ASN A 74 4.31 -21.07 7.72
C ASN A 74 2.92 -20.46 7.97
N TYR A 75 2.05 -20.51 6.97
CA TYR A 75 0.69 -19.95 7.06
C TYR A 75 -0.11 -20.50 8.26
N GLU A 76 0.15 -21.74 8.66
CA GLU A 76 -0.49 -22.37 9.82
C GLU A 76 -0.05 -21.79 11.16
N ASP A 77 1.10 -21.11 11.21
CA ASP A 77 1.65 -20.49 12.41
C ASP A 77 1.23 -19.02 12.59
N VAL A 78 0.52 -18.46 11.63
CA VAL A 78 -0.12 -17.12 11.73
C VAL A 78 -1.51 -17.28 12.32
N LYS A 79 -1.73 -16.73 13.51
CA LYS A 79 -3.00 -16.86 14.24
C LYS A 79 -3.68 -15.51 14.44
N PRO A 80 -5.02 -15.44 14.33
CA PRO A 80 -5.74 -14.23 14.70
C PRO A 80 -5.57 -13.94 16.19
N LEU A 81 -5.45 -12.66 16.50
CA LEU A 81 -5.38 -12.18 17.87
C LEU A 81 -6.55 -11.23 18.12
N ASN A 82 -7.42 -11.59 19.06
CA ASN A 82 -8.61 -10.79 19.35
C ASN A 82 -8.27 -9.64 20.29
N ILE A 83 -7.72 -8.57 19.72
CA ILE A 83 -7.43 -7.31 20.42
C ILE A 83 -8.31 -6.23 19.79
N ASN A 84 -9.07 -5.54 20.65
CA ASN A 84 -9.88 -4.38 20.26
C ASN A 84 -9.07 -3.09 20.40
N LYS A 85 -7.92 -3.02 19.72
CA LYS A 85 -7.07 -1.82 19.64
C LYS A 85 -6.69 -1.61 18.19
N ILE A 86 -6.62 -0.37 17.78
CA ILE A 86 -6.07 0.04 16.50
C ILE A 86 -4.57 0.27 16.69
N GLY A 87 -3.75 -0.18 15.76
CA GLY A 87 -2.33 0.16 15.72
C GLY A 87 -2.15 1.66 15.50
N ARG A 88 -1.01 2.18 15.85
CA ARG A 88 -0.66 3.55 15.53
C ARG A 88 -0.49 3.64 14.01
N LEU A 89 -1.41 4.35 13.34
CA LEU A 89 -1.37 4.60 11.90
C LEU A 89 -1.17 6.10 11.68
N LEU A 90 -0.25 6.45 10.79
CA LEU A 90 0.05 7.80 10.42
C LEU A 90 -0.67 8.17 9.12
N VAL A 91 -1.53 9.17 9.17
CA VAL A 91 -2.33 9.62 8.03
C VAL A 91 -1.77 10.93 7.51
N ALA A 92 -1.37 10.95 6.25
CA ALA A 92 -1.01 12.15 5.53
C ALA A 92 -2.18 12.59 4.64
N SER A 93 -2.78 13.74 4.96
CA SER A 93 -3.78 14.38 4.11
C SER A 93 -3.12 15.51 3.34
N PHE A 94 -3.19 15.50 2.02
CA PHE A 94 -2.58 16.53 1.20
C PHE A 94 -3.52 17.06 0.12
N ASP A 95 -3.24 18.27 -0.31
CA ASP A 95 -3.92 18.92 -1.43
C ASP A 95 -2.92 19.68 -2.28
N ILE A 96 -3.25 19.86 -3.57
CA ILE A 96 -2.38 20.45 -4.58
C ILE A 96 -3.09 21.64 -5.20
N GLU A 97 -2.41 22.78 -5.25
CA GLU A 97 -2.84 23.96 -5.99
C GLU A 97 -2.00 24.16 -7.25
N CYS A 98 -2.67 24.45 -8.35
CA CYS A 98 -2.03 24.64 -9.64
C CYS A 98 -2.41 25.96 -10.29
N THR A 99 -1.51 26.53 -11.10
CA THR A 99 -1.87 27.59 -12.04
C THR A 99 -2.60 27.02 -13.25
N SER A 100 -3.37 27.88 -13.93
CA SER A 100 -3.95 27.58 -15.23
C SER A 100 -3.80 28.77 -16.17
N VAL A 101 -3.18 28.54 -17.31
CA VAL A 101 -2.89 29.64 -18.30
C VAL A 101 -4.14 30.18 -18.99
N ASP A 102 -5.20 29.39 -19.09
CA ASP A 102 -6.44 29.75 -19.78
C ASP A 102 -7.68 29.82 -18.85
N GLY A 103 -7.50 29.64 -17.55
CA GLY A 103 -8.57 29.66 -16.56
C GLY A 103 -9.46 28.42 -16.55
N THR A 104 -9.16 27.39 -17.36
CA THR A 104 -9.81 26.08 -17.27
C THR A 104 -9.10 25.20 -16.27
N PHE A 105 -9.60 23.97 -16.07
CA PHE A 105 -8.95 23.03 -15.15
C PHE A 105 -7.52 22.73 -15.62
N PRO A 106 -6.51 22.83 -14.73
CA PRO A 106 -5.12 22.61 -15.07
C PRO A 106 -4.85 21.24 -15.69
N GLN A 107 -3.94 21.22 -16.68
CA GLN A 107 -3.56 20.00 -17.40
C GLN A 107 -2.06 19.78 -17.28
N ALA A 108 -1.63 18.59 -16.88
CA ALA A 108 -0.22 18.28 -16.65
C ALA A 108 0.67 18.34 -17.91
N ASP A 109 0.07 18.26 -19.09
CA ASP A 109 0.73 18.33 -20.40
C ASP A 109 0.64 19.70 -21.06
N ARG A 110 -0.07 20.66 -20.43
CA ARG A 110 -0.23 22.01 -20.95
C ARG A 110 0.89 22.93 -20.44
N PRO A 111 1.72 23.48 -21.32
CA PRO A 111 2.79 24.39 -20.92
C PRO A 111 2.26 25.61 -20.16
N GLY A 112 2.80 25.88 -18.98
CA GLY A 112 2.42 26.98 -18.10
C GLY A 112 1.35 26.67 -17.07
N ASP A 113 0.77 25.48 -17.11
CA ASP A 113 0.02 24.94 -15.99
C ASP A 113 1.03 24.26 -15.05
N GLU A 114 1.18 24.77 -13.86
CA GLU A 114 2.22 24.32 -12.93
C GLU A 114 1.63 24.12 -11.53
N VAL A 115 2.15 23.12 -10.82
CA VAL A 115 1.89 22.95 -9.38
C VAL A 115 2.58 24.12 -8.64
N ILE A 116 1.79 24.93 -7.93
CA ILE A 116 2.31 26.07 -7.17
C ILE A 116 2.39 25.83 -5.68
N GLN A 117 1.57 24.93 -5.15
CA GLN A 117 1.58 24.61 -3.72
C GLN A 117 1.18 23.15 -3.50
N ILE A 118 1.80 22.53 -2.49
CA ILE A 118 1.37 21.23 -1.95
C ILE A 118 1.29 21.38 -0.43
N GLY A 119 0.06 21.43 0.08
CA GLY A 119 -0.20 21.44 1.52
C GLY A 119 -0.36 20.03 2.05
N THR A 120 0.28 19.70 3.19
CA THR A 120 0.17 18.38 3.81
C THR A 120 -0.07 18.53 5.30
N SER A 121 -1.07 17.81 5.82
CA SER A 121 -1.38 17.72 7.24
C SER A 121 -1.26 16.29 7.72
N ILE A 122 -0.58 16.09 8.84
CA ILE A 122 -0.26 14.77 9.39
C ILE A 122 -1.05 14.53 10.67
N TYR A 123 -1.69 13.39 10.75
CA TYR A 123 -2.51 12.97 11.88
C TYR A 123 -2.16 11.53 12.30
N GLU A 124 -2.36 11.23 13.56
CA GLU A 124 -2.49 9.85 14.01
C GLU A 124 -3.96 9.42 13.84
N TYR A 125 -4.19 8.24 13.25
CA TYR A 125 -5.55 7.72 13.03
C TYR A 125 -6.34 7.66 14.35
N GLY A 126 -7.53 8.25 14.34
CA GLY A 126 -8.39 8.34 15.52
C GLY A 126 -8.11 9.54 16.43
N SER A 127 -7.10 10.36 16.12
CA SER A 127 -6.85 11.64 16.77
C SER A 127 -7.44 12.81 15.95
N ASN A 128 -7.95 13.84 16.65
CA ASN A 128 -8.35 15.09 16.02
C ASN A 128 -7.21 16.13 16.06
N GLU A 129 -6.08 15.79 16.67
CA GLU A 129 -4.94 16.70 16.75
C GLU A 129 -4.03 16.53 15.53
N CYS A 130 -3.77 17.64 14.84
CA CYS A 130 -2.81 17.68 13.76
C CYS A 130 -1.39 17.67 14.35
N LEU A 131 -0.62 16.63 14.04
CA LEU A 131 0.75 16.48 14.53
C LEU A 131 1.73 17.43 13.83
N TYR A 132 1.50 17.69 12.54
CA TYR A 132 2.43 18.45 11.72
C TYR A 132 1.72 19.00 10.50
N LYS A 133 2.03 20.24 10.14
CA LYS A 133 1.56 20.89 8.92
C LYS A 133 2.76 21.30 8.08
N HIS A 134 2.72 20.95 6.82
CA HIS A 134 3.78 21.22 5.87
C HIS A 134 3.21 21.85 4.60
N MET A 135 3.88 22.88 4.11
CA MET A 135 3.57 23.57 2.87
C MET A 135 4.82 23.64 2.01
N ILE A 136 4.72 23.15 0.80
CA ILE A 136 5.77 23.31 -0.22
C ILE A 136 5.23 24.23 -1.28
N THR A 137 6.01 25.26 -1.66
CA THR A 137 5.56 26.29 -2.60
C THR A 137 6.54 26.47 -3.75
N LEU A 138 5.98 26.80 -4.91
CA LEU A 138 6.73 27.32 -6.05
C LEU A 138 6.94 28.81 -5.82
N LYS A 139 8.21 29.25 -5.78
CA LYS A 139 8.63 30.59 -5.40
C LYS A 139 8.40 30.92 -3.92
N ASP A 140 8.76 32.13 -3.55
CA ASP A 140 8.73 32.58 -2.17
C ASP A 140 7.32 32.63 -1.59
N CYS A 141 7.21 32.28 -0.33
CA CYS A 141 5.99 32.36 0.47
C CYS A 141 6.33 32.93 1.84
N ASP A 142 5.46 33.78 2.34
CA ASP A 142 5.58 34.28 3.70
C ASP A 142 5.42 33.16 4.74
N PRO A 143 6.08 33.27 5.90
CA PRO A 143 5.90 32.33 6.98
C PRO A 143 4.43 32.19 7.41
N ILE A 144 3.96 30.97 7.62
CA ILE A 144 2.61 30.69 8.11
C ILE A 144 2.74 30.13 9.53
N GLU A 145 2.02 30.72 10.48
CA GLU A 145 2.06 30.29 11.88
C GLU A 145 1.64 28.80 12.02
N GLY A 146 2.46 28.01 12.68
CA GLY A 146 2.20 26.60 12.93
C GLY A 146 2.36 25.69 11.70
N VAL A 147 2.94 26.20 10.60
CA VAL A 147 3.20 25.45 9.36
C VAL A 147 4.67 25.52 9.02
N VAL A 148 5.29 24.41 8.67
CA VAL A 148 6.62 24.41 8.08
C VAL A 148 6.48 24.69 6.60
N VAL A 149 7.07 25.79 6.13
CA VAL A 149 7.04 26.24 4.73
C VAL A 149 8.39 26.01 4.10
N GLU A 150 8.42 25.34 2.95
CA GLU A 150 9.59 25.19 2.09
C GLU A 150 9.28 25.76 0.70
N SER A 151 10.16 26.61 0.18
CA SER A 151 10.00 27.28 -1.12
C SER A 151 11.05 26.82 -2.10
N TYR A 152 10.65 26.61 -3.34
CA TYR A 152 11.49 26.14 -4.43
C TYR A 152 11.31 26.98 -5.70
N HIS A 153 12.29 26.93 -6.61
CA HIS A 153 12.31 27.78 -7.79
C HIS A 153 11.67 27.15 -9.03
N SER A 154 11.42 25.84 -9.03
CA SER A 154 10.80 25.12 -10.13
C SER A 154 9.79 24.11 -9.64
N GLU A 155 8.75 23.85 -10.45
CA GLU A 155 7.74 22.82 -10.20
C GLU A 155 8.38 21.45 -9.93
N LYS A 156 9.40 21.09 -10.71
CA LYS A 156 10.13 19.83 -10.52
C LYS A 156 10.71 19.71 -9.10
N GLU A 157 11.27 20.79 -8.56
CA GLU A 157 11.80 20.82 -7.19
C GLU A 157 10.68 20.68 -6.16
N VAL A 158 9.55 21.37 -6.35
CA VAL A 158 8.35 21.25 -5.51
C VAL A 158 7.88 19.80 -5.41
N ILE A 159 7.67 19.14 -6.55
CA ILE A 159 7.22 17.75 -6.62
C ILE A 159 8.25 16.80 -6.00
N MET A 160 9.54 16.99 -6.30
CA MET A 160 10.60 16.15 -5.76
C MET A 160 10.79 16.34 -4.25
N ALA A 161 10.62 17.55 -3.74
CA ALA A 161 10.67 17.83 -2.30
C ALA A 161 9.51 17.13 -1.57
N TRP A 162 8.29 17.25 -2.13
CA TRP A 162 7.14 16.56 -1.58
C TRP A 162 7.30 15.03 -1.62
N ALA A 163 7.76 14.45 -2.71
CA ALA A 163 8.02 13.02 -2.81
C ALA A 163 9.01 12.53 -1.74
N LYS A 164 10.11 13.27 -1.53
CA LYS A 164 11.10 12.98 -0.48
C LYS A 164 10.52 13.15 0.92
N PHE A 165 9.64 14.14 1.11
CA PHE A 165 8.96 14.35 2.38
C PHE A 165 8.08 13.15 2.72
N ILE A 166 7.25 12.68 1.78
CA ILE A 166 6.39 11.51 1.97
C ILE A 166 7.21 10.23 2.16
N GLU A 167 8.29 10.05 1.38
CA GLU A 167 9.19 8.89 1.54
C GLU A 167 9.84 8.85 2.94
N ARG A 168 10.24 9.99 3.48
CA ARG A 168 10.83 10.10 4.82
C ARG A 168 9.82 9.97 5.94
N LEU A 169 8.59 10.45 5.72
CA LEU A 169 7.48 10.36 6.66
C LEU A 169 6.94 8.94 6.76
N ASP A 170 6.92 8.23 5.65
CA ASP A 170 6.41 6.84 5.50
C ASP A 170 5.01 6.66 6.12
N PRO A 171 3.98 7.42 5.70
CA PRO A 171 2.62 7.27 6.23
C PRO A 171 2.03 5.92 5.81
N ASP A 172 1.03 5.43 6.59
CA ASP A 172 0.36 4.14 6.39
C ASP A 172 -0.66 4.10 5.24
#